data_c40888c433d79fffa6d45d829159a2ed
#
_entry.id   c40888c433d79fffa6d45d829159a2ed
#
_cell.length_a   1.000
_cell.length_b   1.000
_cell.length_c   1.000
_cell.angle_alpha   90.00
_cell.angle_beta   90.00
_cell.angle_gamma   90.00
#
_symmetry.space_group_name_H-M   'P 1'
#
loop_
_entity.id
_entity.type
_entity.pdbx_description
1 polymer ?
#
loop_
_entity_poly.entity_id
_entity_poly.type
_entity_poly.pdbx_seq_one_letter_code
_entity_poly.pdbx_strand_id
1 'polypeptide(L)'
;MNTRHISSLVFGMFLSSASAFAFHHLPLSSQKRQSHTVVSNHASSSASDTPLGKPICMYKTITIQPTGMNAGEQPRQAVSVEDLTPDILAFLSSSNMRNGVIHVISRHTTTAITINERESRLAQDVEKFVLRICPPDERSSSKDKVSGVRYLHNDIDQRPDGEEEAQRCRENGWDIDDPETLQKWRDQEPINAHSHLISMMLGSSECIPVVDGQMVIGQWQSILMVDLDGPRVRTVGLQLMGYE
;
A
#
# COMPACT_ATOMS: atom_id res chain seq x y z
N MET A 1 -19.97 60.63 -39.10
CA MET A 1 -20.61 59.73 -40.05
C MET A 1 -20.56 58.34 -39.45
N ASN A 2 -21.63 57.95 -38.74
CA ASN A 2 -22.65 56.99 -39.19
C ASN A 2 -22.05 55.65 -39.53
N THR A 3 -22.38 54.51 -38.93
CA THR A 3 -23.70 53.93 -38.48
C THR A 3 -23.39 52.68 -37.64
N ARG A 4 -23.97 52.52 -36.47
CA ARG A 4 -25.00 51.62 -35.97
C ARG A 4 -25.21 50.27 -36.71
N HIS A 5 -25.14 49.14 -35.93
CA HIS A 5 -26.19 48.09 -35.80
C HIS A 5 -25.66 47.04 -34.80
N ILE A 6 -26.22 46.82 -33.65
CA ILE A 6 -27.46 46.24 -33.14
C ILE A 6 -27.69 44.79 -33.61
N SER A 7 -27.92 43.98 -32.57
CA SER A 7 -28.58 42.64 -32.53
C SER A 7 -27.63 41.44 -32.45
N SER A 8 -27.81 40.45 -31.63
CA SER A 8 -28.98 39.99 -30.84
C SER A 8 -28.51 39.02 -29.76
N LEU A 9 -29.11 39.11 -28.59
CA LEU A 9 -29.14 38.04 -27.60
C LEU A 9 -29.79 36.78 -28.19
N VAL A 10 -29.13 35.64 -28.04
CA VAL A 10 -29.81 34.35 -28.06
C VAL A 10 -29.55 33.65 -26.74
N PHE A 11 -30.54 33.69 -25.87
CA PHE A 11 -30.65 32.90 -24.66
C PHE A 11 -30.95 31.45 -25.07
N GLY A 12 -29.97 30.57 -25.01
CA GLY A 12 -30.18 29.12 -25.18
C GLY A 12 -30.40 28.48 -23.81
N MET A 13 -31.67 28.25 -23.46
CA MET A 13 -32.05 27.37 -22.34
C MET A 13 -31.60 25.96 -22.67
N PHE A 14 -30.63 25.43 -21.97
CA PHE A 14 -30.38 24.00 -21.90
C PHE A 14 -31.27 23.39 -20.83
N LEU A 15 -32.32 22.72 -21.27
CA LEU A 15 -33.13 21.84 -20.46
C LEU A 15 -32.28 20.63 -20.03
N SER A 16 -32.09 20.50 -18.72
CA SER A 16 -31.59 19.35 -18.06
C SER A 16 -32.53 18.17 -18.24
N SER A 17 -32.18 17.22 -19.09
CA SER A 17 -32.82 15.90 -19.11
C SER A 17 -32.22 15.02 -18.04
N ALA A 18 -32.82 14.99 -16.88
CA ALA A 18 -32.54 13.98 -15.86
C ALA A 18 -33.03 12.62 -16.39
N SER A 19 -32.17 11.79 -16.93
CA SER A 19 -32.45 10.38 -17.21
C SER A 19 -32.55 9.63 -15.89
N ALA A 20 -33.78 9.39 -15.44
CA ALA A 20 -34.06 8.47 -14.36
C ALA A 20 -33.71 7.05 -14.82
N PHE A 21 -32.63 6.48 -14.30
CA PHE A 21 -32.38 5.05 -14.42
C PHE A 21 -33.41 4.30 -13.57
N ALA A 22 -34.44 3.76 -14.23
CA ALA A 22 -35.35 2.83 -13.61
C ALA A 22 -34.62 1.51 -13.39
N PHE A 23 -34.32 1.19 -12.12
CA PHE A 23 -33.92 -0.15 -11.74
C PHE A 23 -35.09 -1.10 -11.93
N HIS A 24 -35.04 -1.88 -13.00
CA HIS A 24 -35.91 -3.04 -13.13
C HIS A 24 -35.49 -4.07 -12.09
N HIS A 25 -36.33 -4.24 -11.07
CA HIS A 25 -36.23 -5.38 -10.16
C HIS A 25 -36.53 -6.66 -10.96
N LEU A 26 -35.47 -7.37 -11.33
CA LEU A 26 -35.59 -8.77 -11.69
C LEU A 26 -35.83 -9.57 -10.38
N PRO A 27 -36.81 -10.51 -10.38
CA PRO A 27 -37.01 -11.33 -9.18
C PRO A 27 -35.78 -12.19 -8.94
N LEU A 28 -35.18 -12.03 -7.79
CA LEU A 28 -34.14 -12.92 -7.29
C LEU A 28 -34.75 -14.31 -7.16
N SER A 29 -34.39 -15.20 -8.10
CA SER A 29 -34.57 -16.62 -7.90
C SER A 29 -33.85 -17.02 -6.65
N SER A 30 -34.56 -17.66 -5.73
CA SER A 30 -34.04 -18.16 -4.46
C SER A 30 -33.05 -19.30 -4.71
N GLN A 31 -31.85 -18.98 -5.12
CA GLN A 31 -30.73 -19.88 -4.92
C GLN A 31 -30.44 -19.87 -3.40
N LYS A 32 -30.82 -20.93 -2.72
CA LYS A 32 -30.38 -21.23 -1.39
C LYS A 32 -28.84 -21.18 -1.40
N ARG A 33 -28.27 -20.09 -0.87
CA ARG A 33 -26.89 -20.12 -0.43
C ARG A 33 -26.82 -21.23 0.62
N GLN A 34 -26.22 -22.34 0.26
CA GLN A 34 -25.67 -23.25 1.26
C GLN A 34 -24.51 -22.47 1.91
N SER A 35 -24.83 -21.79 3.00
CA SER A 35 -23.83 -21.37 3.93
C SER A 35 -23.25 -22.65 4.52
N HIS A 36 -22.09 -23.06 4.06
CA HIS A 36 -21.28 -23.99 4.82
C HIS A 36 -20.75 -23.20 6.02
N THR A 37 -21.62 -22.95 6.97
CA THR A 37 -21.22 -22.69 8.33
C THR A 37 -20.66 -24.04 8.81
N VAL A 38 -19.38 -24.21 8.81
CA VAL A 38 -18.74 -25.22 9.64
C VAL A 38 -18.93 -24.74 11.08
N VAL A 39 -20.14 -24.89 11.57
CA VAL A 39 -20.39 -24.95 13.01
C VAL A 39 -19.87 -26.34 13.38
N SER A 40 -18.64 -26.44 13.79
CA SER A 40 -18.22 -27.57 14.61
C SER A 40 -19.12 -27.49 15.84
N ASN A 41 -20.16 -28.32 15.89
CA ASN A 41 -20.86 -28.63 17.12
C ASN A 41 -19.82 -29.28 18.04
N HIS A 42 -19.06 -28.45 18.73
CA HIS A 42 -18.44 -28.91 19.97
C HIS A 42 -19.62 -29.10 20.94
N ALA A 43 -20.19 -30.33 20.91
CA ALA A 43 -20.85 -30.85 22.09
C ALA A 43 -19.93 -30.50 23.26
N SER A 44 -20.52 -30.03 24.34
CA SER A 44 -19.88 -29.76 25.62
C SER A 44 -19.28 -31.06 26.16
N SER A 45 -18.16 -31.48 25.55
CA SER A 45 -17.21 -32.36 26.21
C SER A 45 -16.43 -31.43 27.14
N SER A 46 -16.39 -31.80 28.44
CA SER A 46 -15.45 -31.28 29.41
C SER A 46 -14.18 -30.82 28.70
N ALA A 47 -13.81 -29.54 28.89
CA ALA A 47 -12.55 -29.01 28.34
C ALA A 47 -11.49 -30.04 28.68
N SER A 48 -11.04 -30.81 27.71
CA SER A 48 -9.85 -31.63 27.86
C SER A 48 -8.73 -30.58 28.07
N ASP A 49 -8.14 -30.60 29.26
CA ASP A 49 -6.87 -29.94 29.56
C ASP A 49 -5.78 -30.58 28.68
N THR A 50 -5.95 -30.48 27.36
CA THR A 50 -4.84 -30.73 26.43
C THR A 50 -3.93 -29.55 26.65
N PRO A 51 -2.71 -29.74 27.16
CA PRO A 51 -1.80 -28.63 27.40
C PRO A 51 -1.64 -27.90 26.05
N LEU A 52 -1.91 -26.60 26.05
CA LEU A 52 -1.47 -25.76 24.94
C LEU A 52 0.01 -26.04 24.76
N GLY A 53 0.46 -26.26 23.51
CA GLY A 53 1.86 -26.46 23.19
C GLY A 53 2.73 -25.36 23.76
N LYS A 54 4.02 -25.50 23.68
CA LYS A 54 4.96 -24.48 24.14
C LYS A 54 4.72 -23.16 23.42
N PRO A 55 4.61 -22.00 24.13
CA PRO A 55 4.35 -20.73 23.49
C PRO A 55 5.53 -20.29 22.62
N ILE A 56 5.21 -19.70 21.48
CA ILE A 56 6.15 -19.12 20.52
C ILE A 56 5.88 -17.65 20.37
N CYS A 57 6.94 -16.85 20.50
CA CYS A 57 6.95 -15.42 20.18
C CYS A 57 8.31 -15.10 19.54
N MET A 58 8.35 -14.99 18.22
CA MET A 58 9.59 -14.79 17.46
C MET A 58 9.43 -13.63 16.48
N TYR A 59 10.47 -12.80 16.39
CA TYR A 59 10.52 -11.72 15.42
C TYR A 59 11.74 -11.86 14.49
N LYS A 60 11.53 -11.56 13.23
CA LYS A 60 12.58 -11.50 12.20
C LYS A 60 12.36 -10.30 11.29
N THR A 61 13.44 -9.62 10.93
CA THR A 61 13.43 -8.66 9.81
C THR A 61 13.99 -9.36 8.58
N ILE A 62 13.28 -9.27 7.47
CA ILE A 62 13.77 -9.69 6.15
C ILE A 62 14.10 -8.45 5.31
N THR A 63 15.08 -8.62 4.41
CA THR A 63 15.50 -7.58 3.47
C THR A 63 15.08 -7.98 2.07
N ILE A 64 14.30 -7.11 1.43
CA ILE A 64 13.81 -7.31 0.07
C ILE A 64 14.69 -6.52 -0.89
N GLN A 65 15.32 -7.23 -1.82
CA GLN A 65 16.04 -6.63 -2.93
C GLN A 65 15.02 -6.35 -4.06
N PRO A 66 14.96 -5.13 -4.59
CA PRO A 66 14.00 -4.83 -5.63
C PRO A 66 14.29 -5.64 -6.90
N THR A 67 13.23 -6.21 -7.48
CA THR A 67 13.31 -6.84 -8.80
C THR A 67 13.33 -5.75 -9.87
N GLY A 68 14.26 -5.81 -10.82
CA GLY A 68 14.33 -4.87 -11.95
C GLY A 68 15.37 -3.75 -11.86
N MET A 69 16.28 -3.77 -10.89
CA MET A 69 17.48 -2.94 -10.93
C MET A 69 18.43 -3.47 -12.00
N ASN A 70 18.31 -2.96 -13.23
CA ASN A 70 19.40 -3.04 -14.17
C ASN A 70 20.50 -2.07 -13.71
N ALA A 71 21.71 -2.56 -13.47
CA ALA A 71 22.84 -1.74 -13.06
C ALA A 71 23.09 -0.66 -14.11
N GLY A 72 22.83 0.60 -13.78
CA GLY A 72 23.15 1.75 -14.62
C GLY A 72 21.99 2.63 -15.09
N GLU A 73 20.75 2.21 -14.93
CA GLU A 73 19.60 3.09 -15.20
C GLU A 73 19.18 3.80 -13.91
N GLN A 74 19.04 5.14 -13.99
CA GLN A 74 18.38 5.90 -12.93
C GLN A 74 16.90 5.44 -12.88
N PRO A 75 16.44 4.89 -11.77
CA PRO A 75 15.08 4.37 -11.72
C PRO A 75 14.09 5.53 -11.83
N ARG A 76 13.21 5.46 -12.82
CA ARG A 76 11.94 6.16 -12.70
C ARG A 76 11.23 5.53 -11.49
N GLN A 77 10.55 6.35 -10.70
CA GLN A 77 9.69 5.88 -9.62
C GLN A 77 8.75 4.81 -10.17
N ALA A 78 9.13 3.56 -9.99
CA ALA A 78 8.40 2.42 -10.51
C ALA A 78 7.69 1.73 -9.35
N VAL A 79 6.43 1.40 -9.55
CA VAL A 79 5.71 0.52 -8.64
C VAL A 79 6.15 -0.91 -8.93
N SER A 80 6.57 -1.65 -7.90
CA SER A 80 6.84 -3.08 -8.01
C SER A 80 6.03 -3.89 -7.01
N VAL A 81 5.83 -5.16 -7.33
CA VAL A 81 5.10 -6.12 -6.49
C VAL A 81 6.02 -7.30 -6.20
N GLU A 82 6.43 -7.41 -4.94
CA GLU A 82 7.39 -8.40 -4.47
C GLU A 82 6.69 -9.49 -3.65
N ASP A 83 6.99 -10.77 -3.94
CA ASP A 83 6.41 -11.90 -3.22
C ASP A 83 7.18 -12.21 -1.94
N LEU A 84 6.54 -12.04 -0.80
CA LEU A 84 7.09 -12.33 0.52
C LEU A 84 6.81 -13.76 0.98
N THR A 85 5.92 -14.47 0.29
CA THR A 85 5.43 -15.79 0.71
C THR A 85 6.56 -16.79 0.99
N PRO A 86 7.61 -16.91 0.13
CA PRO A 86 8.69 -17.84 0.37
C PRO A 86 9.47 -17.57 1.66
N ASP A 87 9.78 -16.30 1.96
CA ASP A 87 10.50 -15.90 3.16
C ASP A 87 9.68 -16.15 4.42
N ILE A 88 8.38 -15.90 4.36
CA ILE A 88 7.44 -16.13 5.45
C ILE A 88 7.32 -17.62 5.73
N LEU A 89 7.18 -18.45 4.69
CA LEU A 89 7.13 -19.92 4.82
C LEU A 89 8.42 -20.48 5.42
N ALA A 90 9.57 -19.98 4.99
CA ALA A 90 10.87 -20.39 5.55
C ALA A 90 10.97 -20.03 7.03
N PHE A 91 10.51 -18.84 7.44
CA PHE A 91 10.50 -18.44 8.84
C PHE A 91 9.52 -19.25 9.67
N LEU A 92 8.31 -19.49 9.18
CA LEU A 92 7.31 -20.34 9.83
C LEU A 92 7.86 -21.76 10.06
N SER A 93 8.41 -22.36 9.01
CA SER A 93 8.97 -23.72 9.08
C SER A 93 10.10 -23.84 10.12
N SER A 94 10.88 -22.78 10.32
CA SER A 94 11.99 -22.78 11.29
C SER A 94 11.52 -22.64 12.74
N SER A 95 10.26 -22.26 12.98
CA SER A 95 9.73 -21.93 14.30
C SER A 95 9.09 -23.08 15.05
N ASN A 96 8.76 -24.19 14.37
CA ASN A 96 7.91 -25.29 14.84
C ASN A 96 6.48 -24.86 15.26
N MET A 97 6.04 -23.66 14.95
CA MET A 97 4.71 -23.17 15.29
C MET A 97 3.63 -23.99 14.56
N ARG A 98 2.72 -24.54 15.35
CA ARG A 98 1.58 -25.30 14.84
C ARG A 98 0.34 -24.42 14.70
N ASN A 99 0.02 -23.66 15.73
CA ASN A 99 -1.19 -22.84 15.75
C ASN A 99 -0.86 -21.43 16.24
N GLY A 100 -1.40 -20.44 15.56
CA GLY A 100 -1.15 -19.04 15.91
C GLY A 100 -1.40 -18.08 14.76
N VAL A 101 -0.61 -17.03 14.73
CA VAL A 101 -0.66 -16.00 13.67
C VAL A 101 0.74 -15.56 13.26
N ILE A 102 0.85 -15.15 12.01
CA ILE A 102 1.99 -14.40 11.49
C ILE A 102 1.52 -12.98 11.24
N HIS A 103 2.18 -12.01 11.85
CA HIS A 103 1.99 -10.61 11.53
C HIS A 103 3.14 -10.14 10.64
N VAL A 104 2.81 -9.57 9.50
CA VAL A 104 3.76 -9.04 8.50
C VAL A 104 3.58 -7.54 8.45
N ILE A 105 4.67 -6.77 8.61
CA ILE A 105 4.61 -5.32 8.60
C ILE A 105 5.73 -4.71 7.74
N SER A 106 5.35 -3.82 6.82
CA SER A 106 6.32 -2.95 6.15
C SER A 106 6.89 -1.92 7.14
N ARG A 107 8.18 -1.65 7.02
CA ARG A 107 8.88 -0.66 7.84
C ARG A 107 9.14 0.65 7.10
N HIS A 108 8.44 0.87 5.99
CA HIS A 108 8.60 2.04 5.12
C HIS A 108 7.24 2.68 4.83
N THR A 109 7.24 4.00 4.76
CA THR A 109 6.03 4.81 4.55
C THR A 109 5.57 4.89 3.09
N THR A 110 6.36 4.33 2.16
CA THR A 110 6.08 4.30 0.72
C THR A 110 5.97 2.87 0.18
N THR A 111 5.66 1.90 1.06
CA THR A 111 5.38 0.52 0.69
C THR A 111 4.13 0.02 1.40
N ALA A 112 3.46 -0.97 0.84
CA ALA A 112 2.27 -1.60 1.41
C ALA A 112 2.43 -3.11 1.49
N ILE A 113 1.67 -3.75 2.39
CA ILE A 113 1.54 -5.21 2.46
C ILE A 113 0.10 -5.56 2.09
N THR A 114 -0.08 -6.58 1.26
CA THR A 114 -1.40 -7.05 0.84
C THR A 114 -1.38 -8.55 0.57
N ILE A 115 -2.57 -9.15 0.53
CA ILE A 115 -2.76 -10.55 0.13
C ILE A 115 -3.55 -10.56 -1.16
N ASN A 116 -2.92 -11.04 -2.25
CA ASN A 116 -3.56 -11.10 -3.56
C ASN A 116 -2.91 -12.18 -4.43
N GLU A 117 -3.38 -12.35 -5.65
CA GLU A 117 -2.79 -13.24 -6.63
C GLU A 117 -1.43 -12.71 -7.12
N ARG A 118 -0.43 -13.58 -7.12
CA ARG A 118 0.88 -13.30 -7.71
C ARG A 118 0.87 -13.63 -9.20
N GLU A 119 0.55 -12.62 -10.02
CA GLU A 119 0.57 -12.78 -11.48
C GLU A 119 1.22 -11.53 -12.11
N SER A 120 2.08 -11.73 -13.10
CA SER A 120 2.95 -10.67 -13.65
C SER A 120 2.19 -9.56 -14.39
N ARG A 121 1.08 -9.90 -15.05
CA ARG A 121 0.22 -8.91 -15.72
C ARG A 121 -0.63 -8.15 -14.72
N LEU A 122 -1.13 -8.84 -13.70
CA LEU A 122 -1.85 -8.21 -12.60
C LEU A 122 -0.96 -7.21 -11.87
N ALA A 123 0.32 -7.52 -11.65
CA ALA A 123 1.27 -6.59 -11.07
C ALA A 123 1.40 -5.29 -11.89
N GLN A 124 1.45 -5.39 -13.25
CA GLN A 124 1.44 -4.23 -14.13
C GLN A 124 0.11 -3.45 -14.08
N ASP A 125 -1.00 -4.15 -13.92
CA ASP A 125 -2.30 -3.49 -13.77
C ASP A 125 -2.44 -2.80 -12.40
N VAL A 126 -1.83 -3.35 -11.34
CA VAL A 126 -1.72 -2.68 -10.03
C VAL A 126 -1.01 -1.34 -10.18
N GLU A 127 0.16 -1.29 -10.84
CA GLU A 127 0.87 -0.05 -11.11
C GLU A 127 -0.02 0.99 -11.80
N LYS A 128 -0.61 0.62 -12.95
CA LYS A 128 -1.48 1.52 -13.71
C LYS A 128 -2.69 2.00 -12.91
N PHE A 129 -3.25 1.11 -12.09
CA PHE A 129 -4.43 1.39 -11.29
C PHE A 129 -4.13 2.39 -10.18
N VAL A 130 -3.09 2.13 -9.37
CA VAL A 130 -2.75 3.00 -8.24
C VAL A 130 -2.29 4.38 -8.69
N LEU A 131 -1.50 4.47 -9.79
CA LEU A 131 -1.06 5.74 -10.35
C LEU A 131 -2.18 6.53 -11.04
N ARG A 132 -3.29 5.88 -11.39
CA ARG A 132 -4.49 6.57 -11.88
C ARG A 132 -5.30 7.16 -10.73
N ILE A 133 -5.38 6.47 -9.59
CA ILE A 133 -6.12 6.95 -8.41
C ILE A 133 -5.37 8.11 -7.75
N CYS A 134 -4.06 7.97 -7.61
CA CYS A 134 -3.19 8.97 -7.02
C CYS A 134 -2.02 9.23 -7.97
N PRO A 135 -2.21 10.10 -8.97
CA PRO A 135 -1.20 10.35 -9.98
C PRO A 135 0.04 11.02 -9.37
N PRO A 136 1.24 10.71 -9.86
CA PRO A 136 2.45 11.38 -9.43
C PRO A 136 2.41 12.88 -9.77
N ASP A 137 3.10 13.67 -8.99
CA ASP A 137 3.41 15.05 -9.33
C ASP A 137 4.35 15.06 -10.54
N GLU A 138 4.04 15.87 -11.53
CA GLU A 138 4.83 15.95 -12.77
C GLU A 138 6.16 16.70 -12.62
N ARG A 139 6.40 17.32 -11.46
CA ARG A 139 7.66 18.01 -11.16
C ARG A 139 8.80 17.02 -10.99
N SER A 140 9.95 17.36 -11.51
CA SER A 140 11.21 16.64 -11.22
C SER A 140 11.93 17.22 -9.99
N SER A 141 11.60 18.45 -9.62
CA SER A 141 12.10 19.12 -8.41
C SER A 141 11.06 20.10 -7.88
N SER A 142 11.19 20.50 -6.61
CA SER A 142 10.31 21.51 -5.98
C SER A 142 10.36 22.88 -6.67
N LYS A 143 11.42 23.16 -7.43
CA LYS A 143 11.63 24.41 -8.18
C LYS A 143 10.87 24.45 -9.50
N ASP A 144 10.37 23.34 -9.98
CA ASP A 144 9.64 23.26 -11.23
C ASP A 144 8.23 23.86 -11.07
N LYS A 145 7.70 24.39 -12.17
CA LYS A 145 6.31 24.84 -12.18
C LYS A 145 5.38 23.65 -12.03
N VAL A 146 4.39 23.81 -11.17
CA VAL A 146 3.36 22.80 -10.99
C VAL A 146 2.47 22.77 -12.23
N SER A 147 2.38 21.61 -12.85
CA SER A 147 1.37 21.28 -13.86
C SER A 147 0.63 20.03 -13.38
N GLY A 148 -0.69 19.99 -13.51
CA GLY A 148 -1.48 18.87 -13.03
C GLY A 148 -1.69 18.85 -11.52
N VAL A 149 -1.54 17.69 -10.88
CA VAL A 149 -1.78 17.52 -9.44
C VAL A 149 -0.61 18.08 -8.63
N ARG A 150 -0.93 18.85 -7.59
CA ARG A 150 0.03 19.37 -6.63
C ARG A 150 -0.16 18.71 -5.27
N TYR A 151 0.96 18.28 -4.68
CA TYR A 151 1.02 17.79 -3.31
C TYR A 151 1.92 18.68 -2.47
N LEU A 152 1.44 19.10 -1.29
CA LEU A 152 2.20 19.99 -0.38
C LEU A 152 3.48 19.30 0.13
N HIS A 153 3.47 17.98 0.31
CA HIS A 153 4.64 17.20 0.69
C HIS A 153 5.80 17.35 -0.29
N ASN A 154 5.50 17.60 -1.56
CA ASN A 154 6.48 17.77 -2.63
C ASN A 154 7.02 19.22 -2.74
N ASP A 155 6.52 20.13 -1.93
CA ASP A 155 7.08 21.49 -1.82
C ASP A 155 8.31 21.48 -0.90
N ILE A 156 9.37 20.77 -1.33
CA ILE A 156 10.56 20.44 -0.53
C ILE A 156 11.27 21.70 0.01
N ASP A 157 11.23 22.80 -0.73
CA ASP A 157 11.78 24.10 -0.34
C ASP A 157 11.06 24.72 0.85
N GLN A 158 9.84 24.28 1.17
CA GLN A 158 9.07 24.68 2.35
C GLN A 158 9.33 23.76 3.56
N ARG A 159 10.08 22.68 3.38
CA ARG A 159 10.34 21.69 4.43
C ARG A 159 11.74 21.86 5.03
N PRO A 160 11.93 21.50 6.32
CA PRO A 160 10.89 21.18 7.29
C PRO A 160 10.03 22.41 7.60
N ASP A 161 8.72 22.23 7.76
CA ASP A 161 7.78 23.32 8.03
C ASP A 161 7.43 23.49 9.52
N GLY A 162 8.00 22.62 10.38
CA GLY A 162 7.79 22.67 11.82
C GLY A 162 8.92 22.01 12.62
N GLU A 163 8.98 22.33 13.92
CA GLU A 163 10.03 21.85 14.80
C GLU A 163 10.05 20.33 14.95
N GLU A 164 8.90 19.66 14.88
CA GLU A 164 8.82 18.19 14.96
C GLU A 164 9.52 17.50 13.78
N GLU A 165 9.34 18.00 12.56
CA GLU A 165 10.06 17.47 11.39
C GLU A 165 11.53 17.85 11.44
N ALA A 166 11.84 19.09 11.84
CA ALA A 166 13.21 19.55 12.03
C ALA A 166 13.98 18.67 13.01
N GLN A 167 13.36 18.34 14.12
CA GLN A 167 13.98 17.44 15.12
C GLN A 167 14.25 16.04 14.55
N ARG A 168 13.32 15.47 13.78
CA ARG A 168 13.54 14.17 13.10
C ARG A 168 14.69 14.23 12.09
N CYS A 169 14.86 15.34 11.38
CA CYS A 169 16.00 15.52 10.49
C CYS A 169 17.32 15.49 11.28
N ARG A 170 17.41 16.20 12.40
CA ARG A 170 18.61 16.19 13.28
C ARG A 170 18.90 14.80 13.85
N GLU A 171 17.87 14.08 14.31
CA GLU A 171 17.99 12.70 14.82
C GLU A 171 18.49 11.72 13.74
N ASN A 172 18.20 12.00 12.47
CA ASN A 172 18.72 11.26 11.32
C ASN A 172 20.10 11.75 10.86
N GLY A 173 20.73 12.65 11.60
CA GLY A 173 22.11 13.09 11.36
C GLY A 173 22.26 14.28 10.42
N TRP A 174 21.17 15.01 10.14
CA TRP A 174 21.21 16.21 9.32
C TRP A 174 21.29 17.47 10.20
N ASP A 175 22.35 18.21 10.07
CA ASP A 175 22.47 19.56 10.67
C ASP A 175 21.73 20.57 9.78
N ILE A 176 20.41 20.60 9.94
CA ILE A 176 19.53 21.48 9.15
C ILE A 176 19.53 22.95 9.58
N ASP A 177 20.24 23.24 10.68
CA ASP A 177 20.47 24.64 11.12
C ASP A 177 21.59 25.27 10.29
N ASP A 178 22.45 24.46 9.63
CA ASP A 178 23.39 24.91 8.61
C ASP A 178 22.72 24.98 7.23
N PRO A 179 22.67 26.17 6.57
CA PRO A 179 21.98 26.34 5.28
C PRO A 179 22.47 25.43 4.15
N GLU A 180 23.77 25.09 4.14
CA GLU A 180 24.34 24.22 3.10
C GLU A 180 23.89 22.77 3.31
N THR A 181 23.88 22.31 4.54
CA THR A 181 23.41 20.97 4.91
C THR A 181 21.90 20.83 4.72
N LEU A 182 21.12 21.86 5.07
CA LEU A 182 19.69 21.91 4.77
C LEU A 182 19.42 21.79 3.26
N GLN A 183 20.20 22.49 2.42
CA GLN A 183 20.02 22.39 0.98
C GLN A 183 20.38 20.99 0.47
N LYS A 184 21.45 20.37 0.97
CA LYS A 184 21.80 18.97 0.63
C LYS A 184 20.70 17.98 1.02
N TRP A 185 20.09 18.19 2.19
CA TRP A 185 18.94 17.37 2.60
C TRP A 185 17.77 17.55 1.62
N ARG A 186 17.41 18.78 1.26
CA ARG A 186 16.35 19.08 0.30
C ARG A 186 16.61 18.50 -1.09
N ASP A 187 17.85 18.54 -1.56
CA ASP A 187 18.23 18.06 -2.89
C ASP A 187 18.10 16.53 -3.04
N GLN A 188 18.09 15.77 -1.94
CA GLN A 188 17.90 14.32 -1.95
C GLN A 188 16.46 13.87 -1.70
N GLU A 189 15.59 14.76 -1.19
CA GLU A 189 14.20 14.41 -0.91
C GLU A 189 13.43 14.13 -2.20
N PRO A 190 12.73 12.99 -2.28
CA PRO A 190 12.02 12.61 -3.50
C PRO A 190 10.67 13.34 -3.63
N ILE A 191 10.22 13.49 -4.86
CA ILE A 191 8.88 13.98 -5.21
C ILE A 191 7.91 12.77 -5.21
N ASN A 192 7.52 12.30 -4.03
CA ASN A 192 6.86 11.01 -3.86
C ASN A 192 5.59 11.04 -2.99
N ALA A 193 4.95 12.18 -2.82
CA ALA A 193 3.73 12.31 -2.02
C ALA A 193 2.65 11.27 -2.40
N HIS A 194 2.47 10.99 -3.70
CA HIS A 194 1.54 9.99 -4.21
C HIS A 194 1.83 8.61 -3.63
N SER A 195 3.10 8.23 -3.48
CA SER A 195 3.51 6.93 -2.92
C SER A 195 3.11 6.79 -1.45
N HIS A 196 3.25 7.85 -0.66
CA HIS A 196 2.78 7.89 0.73
C HIS A 196 1.26 7.73 0.83
N LEU A 197 0.52 8.43 -0.02
CA LEU A 197 -0.94 8.38 -0.02
C LEU A 197 -1.47 7.00 -0.45
N ILE A 198 -0.87 6.40 -1.48
CA ILE A 198 -1.24 5.06 -1.93
C ILE A 198 -0.88 4.02 -0.84
N SER A 199 0.30 4.13 -0.21
CA SER A 199 0.71 3.25 0.90
C SER A 199 -0.30 3.29 2.05
N MET A 200 -0.76 4.48 2.43
CA MET A 200 -1.78 4.66 3.46
C MET A 200 -3.13 4.02 3.07
N MET A 201 -3.51 4.05 1.80
CA MET A 201 -4.75 3.45 1.29
C MET A 201 -4.69 1.91 1.24
N LEU A 202 -3.56 1.34 0.86
CA LEU A 202 -3.38 -0.11 0.75
C LEU A 202 -3.14 -0.78 2.10
N GLY A 203 -2.57 -0.06 3.06
CA GLY A 203 -2.19 -0.58 4.37
C GLY A 203 -0.76 -1.11 4.44
N SER A 204 -0.19 -1.09 5.65
CA SER A 204 1.23 -1.43 5.88
C SER A 204 1.44 -2.81 6.50
N SER A 205 0.39 -3.55 6.83
CA SER A 205 0.53 -4.83 7.53
C SER A 205 -0.65 -5.78 7.28
N GLU A 206 -0.34 -7.08 7.38
CA GLU A 206 -1.31 -8.18 7.33
C GLU A 206 -1.10 -9.15 8.50
N CYS A 207 -2.19 -9.80 8.93
CA CYS A 207 -2.16 -10.83 9.95
C CYS A 207 -2.75 -12.12 9.39
N ILE A 208 -1.95 -13.17 9.32
CA ILE A 208 -2.29 -14.44 8.68
C ILE A 208 -2.43 -15.52 9.74
N PRO A 209 -3.59 -16.21 9.84
CA PRO A 209 -3.74 -17.37 10.70
C PRO A 209 -2.82 -18.53 10.30
N VAL A 210 -2.34 -19.26 11.28
CA VAL A 210 -1.58 -20.52 11.10
C VAL A 210 -2.31 -21.63 11.83
N VAL A 211 -2.60 -22.70 11.11
CA VAL A 211 -3.24 -23.92 11.63
C VAL A 211 -2.44 -25.13 11.17
N ASP A 212 -2.12 -26.02 12.08
CA ASP A 212 -1.31 -27.21 11.82
C ASP A 212 0.03 -26.94 11.11
N GLY A 213 0.64 -25.80 11.40
CA GLY A 213 1.92 -25.37 10.83
C GLY A 213 1.82 -24.81 9.42
N GLN A 214 0.62 -24.51 8.94
CA GLN A 214 0.37 -23.95 7.61
C GLN A 214 -0.38 -22.63 7.69
N MET A 215 -0.02 -21.67 6.84
CA MET A 215 -0.77 -20.44 6.66
C MET A 215 -2.15 -20.72 6.09
N VAL A 216 -3.19 -20.13 6.68
CA VAL A 216 -4.57 -20.24 6.18
C VAL A 216 -4.81 -19.15 5.14
N ILE A 217 -4.39 -19.42 3.92
CA ILE A 217 -4.61 -18.57 2.74
C ILE A 217 -5.20 -19.38 1.60
N GLY A 218 -5.86 -18.69 0.67
CA GLY A 218 -6.41 -19.32 -0.53
C GLY A 218 -5.33 -19.77 -1.52
N GLN A 219 -5.67 -20.70 -2.37
CA GLN A 219 -4.75 -21.33 -3.35
C GLN A 219 -4.04 -20.30 -4.25
N TRP A 220 -4.70 -19.22 -4.61
CA TRP A 220 -4.17 -18.15 -5.47
C TRP A 220 -3.62 -16.95 -4.69
N GLN A 221 -3.67 -16.99 -3.37
CA GLN A 221 -3.19 -15.92 -2.53
C GLN A 221 -1.71 -16.04 -2.23
N SER A 222 -1.02 -14.93 -2.36
CA SER A 222 0.36 -14.71 -1.90
C SER A 222 0.40 -13.48 -1.02
N ILE A 223 1.33 -13.44 -0.09
CA ILE A 223 1.61 -12.24 0.70
C ILE A 223 2.58 -11.39 -0.09
N LEU A 224 2.16 -10.19 -0.45
CA LEU A 224 2.83 -9.31 -1.38
C LEU A 224 3.22 -8.00 -0.70
N MET A 225 4.41 -7.50 -1.01
CA MET A 225 4.79 -6.11 -0.76
C MET A 225 4.64 -5.32 -2.05
N VAL A 226 3.95 -4.18 -1.99
CA VAL A 226 3.89 -3.20 -3.07
C VAL A 226 4.87 -2.09 -2.74
N ASP A 227 5.97 -1.97 -3.49
CA ASP A 227 6.89 -0.84 -3.41
C ASP A 227 6.41 0.27 -4.35
N LEU A 228 6.09 1.42 -3.79
CA LEU A 228 5.46 2.55 -4.48
C LEU A 228 6.46 3.68 -4.79
N ASP A 229 7.69 3.56 -4.32
CA ASP A 229 8.76 4.55 -4.46
C ASP A 229 10.11 3.83 -4.67
N GLY A 230 10.06 2.77 -5.48
CA GLY A 230 11.24 1.97 -5.82
C GLY A 230 12.02 2.48 -7.03
N PRO A 231 13.08 1.73 -7.39
CA PRO A 231 13.57 0.55 -6.68
C PRO A 231 14.50 0.93 -5.52
N ARG A 232 14.22 0.43 -4.33
CA ARG A 232 15.06 0.61 -3.11
C ARG A 232 15.10 -0.68 -2.31
N VAL A 233 16.19 -0.90 -1.59
CA VAL A 233 16.23 -1.98 -0.59
C VAL A 233 15.19 -1.72 0.48
N ARG A 234 14.32 -2.70 0.73
CA ARG A 234 13.22 -2.58 1.71
C ARG A 234 13.39 -3.57 2.85
N THR A 235 12.81 -3.26 3.98
CA THR A 235 12.78 -4.15 5.14
C THR A 235 11.35 -4.42 5.58
N VAL A 236 11.07 -5.69 5.88
CA VAL A 236 9.76 -6.16 6.35
C VAL A 236 9.96 -6.89 7.67
N GLY A 237 9.13 -6.58 8.66
CA GLY A 237 9.08 -7.28 9.93
C GLY A 237 8.12 -8.45 9.87
N LEU A 238 8.54 -9.60 10.40
CA LEU A 238 7.75 -10.81 10.55
C LEU A 238 7.65 -11.15 12.03
N GLN A 239 6.44 -11.23 12.57
CA GLN A 239 6.21 -11.63 13.96
C GLN A 239 5.37 -12.92 13.98
N LEU A 240 5.89 -13.96 14.61
CA LEU A 240 5.17 -15.19 14.92
C LEU A 240 4.69 -15.16 16.36
N MET A 241 3.43 -15.45 16.58
CA MET A 241 2.82 -15.59 17.92
C MET A 241 1.89 -16.79 17.92
N GLY A 242 2.15 -17.78 18.79
CA GLY A 242 1.36 -18.99 18.83
C GLY A 242 1.95 -20.08 19.73
N TYR A 243 1.78 -21.31 19.30
CA TYR A 243 2.17 -22.51 20.06
C TYR A 243 2.77 -23.57 19.11
N GLU A 244 3.71 -24.40 19.67
CA GLU A 244 4.22 -25.63 19.01
C GLU A 244 3.12 -26.67 18.86
#